data_5d5ffb188a08a50ca9746d8aa240e68d
#
_entry.id   5d5ffb188a08a50ca9746d8aa240e68d
#
_cell.length_a   1.000
_cell.length_b   1.000
_cell.length_c   1.000
_cell.angle_alpha   90.00
_cell.angle_beta   90.00
_cell.angle_gamma   90.00
#
_symmetry.space_group_name_H-M   'P 1'
#
loop_
_entity.id
_entity.type
_entity.pdbx_description
1 polymer ?
#
loop_
_entity_poly.entity_id
_entity_poly.type
_entity_poly.pdbx_seq_one_letter_code
_entity_poly.pdbx_strand_id
1 'polypeptide(L)'
;AGGWVAVVVILVICLIGLLVSSVFGIFFSGEDSGNGMTMQTVVQEINTEYDSRLDEIKNENAYDVLEMSGSRAVWKEVLAVYSVKTTTDQDNPQEVATMDDNKKQLLTDIFWEMNEISSRTESKTETVITETDDGHGNIVQTETTQTRTYLYITVSHKTAEEMADQYGFDDEQRQMLSELLADENNSLWSQVLYGISVG
;
A
#
# COMPACT_ATOMS: atom_id res chain seq x y z
N ALA A 1 -7.92 -42.20 1.00
CA ALA A 1 -7.57 -41.05 0.18
C ALA A 1 -7.42 -39.75 1.01
N GLY A 2 -7.78 -39.74 2.31
CA GLY A 2 -7.72 -38.49 3.14
C GLY A 2 -6.36 -38.20 3.82
N GLY A 3 -5.45 -39.20 3.89
CA GLY A 3 -4.22 -39.07 4.65
C GLY A 3 -3.19 -38.10 3.99
N TRP A 4 -3.15 -38.09 2.68
CA TRP A 4 -2.23 -37.21 1.94
C TRP A 4 -2.59 -35.72 2.06
N VAL A 5 -3.89 -35.40 1.99
CA VAL A 5 -4.38 -34.02 2.17
C VAL A 5 -4.06 -33.49 3.58
N ALA A 6 -4.23 -34.34 4.61
CA ALA A 6 -3.90 -33.95 5.98
C ALA A 6 -2.38 -33.72 6.16
N VAL A 7 -1.52 -34.50 5.50
CA VAL A 7 -0.07 -34.31 5.53
C VAL A 7 0.33 -33.01 4.81
N VAL A 8 -0.28 -32.71 3.69
CA VAL A 8 -0.04 -31.44 2.95
C VAL A 8 -0.50 -30.24 3.76
N VAL A 9 -1.67 -30.29 4.39
CA VAL A 9 -2.17 -29.23 5.27
C VAL A 9 -1.25 -29.02 6.48
N ILE A 10 -0.77 -30.07 7.11
CA ILE A 10 0.18 -29.99 8.24
C ILE A 10 1.52 -29.41 7.78
N LEU A 11 2.01 -29.80 6.60
CA LEU A 11 3.23 -29.23 6.01
C LEU A 11 3.08 -27.73 5.70
N VAL A 12 1.93 -27.32 5.16
CA VAL A 12 1.62 -25.92 4.90
C VAL A 12 1.53 -25.12 6.19
N ILE A 13 0.88 -25.65 7.24
CA ILE A 13 0.82 -25.01 8.56
C ILE A 13 2.21 -24.92 9.19
N CYS A 14 3.04 -25.95 9.08
CA CYS A 14 4.43 -25.91 9.55
C CYS A 14 5.27 -24.91 8.74
N LEU A 15 5.05 -24.80 7.44
CA LEU A 15 5.73 -23.86 6.56
C LEU A 15 5.31 -22.42 6.86
N ILE A 16 4.02 -22.19 7.13
CA ILE A 16 3.49 -20.90 7.60
C ILE A 16 4.08 -20.56 8.98
N GLY A 17 4.12 -21.49 9.90
CA GLY A 17 4.75 -21.30 11.22
C GLY A 17 6.24 -20.99 11.11
N LEU A 18 6.95 -21.63 10.18
CA LEU A 18 8.35 -21.36 9.87
C LEU A 18 8.53 -20.03 9.15
N LEU A 19 7.62 -19.69 8.22
CA LEU A 19 7.59 -18.39 7.52
C LEU A 19 7.35 -17.26 8.52
N VAL A 20 6.33 -17.37 9.35
CA VAL A 20 6.03 -16.36 10.38
C VAL A 20 7.20 -16.23 11.36
N SER A 21 7.82 -17.33 11.79
CA SER A 21 8.95 -17.30 12.72
C SER A 21 10.25 -16.82 12.08
N SER A 22 10.55 -17.24 10.84
CA SER A 22 11.83 -16.93 10.19
C SER A 22 11.78 -15.61 9.41
N VAL A 23 10.71 -15.36 8.69
CA VAL A 23 10.50 -14.11 7.94
C VAL A 23 10.42 -12.92 8.90
N PHE A 24 9.62 -13.03 9.94
CA PHE A 24 9.52 -11.98 10.93
C PHE A 24 10.79 -11.88 11.80
N GLY A 25 11.40 -12.99 12.17
CA GLY A 25 12.64 -13.01 12.97
C GLY A 25 13.80 -12.31 12.27
N ILE A 26 13.93 -12.46 10.94
CA ILE A 26 14.99 -11.83 10.15
C ILE A 26 14.66 -10.38 9.82
N PHE A 27 13.39 -10.04 9.58
CA PHE A 27 12.98 -8.64 9.50
C PHE A 27 13.22 -7.86 10.80
N PHE A 28 13.18 -8.55 11.95
CA PHE A 28 13.43 -7.95 13.27
C PHE A 28 14.90 -7.80 13.59
N SER A 29 15.77 -8.65 13.07
CA SER A 29 17.19 -8.58 13.38
C SER A 29 17.84 -7.33 12.80
N GLY A 30 17.19 -6.69 11.81
CA GLY A 30 17.80 -5.57 11.08
C GLY A 30 19.09 -5.97 10.39
N GLU A 31 19.35 -7.28 10.30
CA GLU A 31 20.55 -7.81 9.67
C GLU A 31 20.48 -7.55 8.17
N ASP A 32 21.39 -6.69 7.77
CA ASP A 32 21.76 -6.47 6.40
C ASP A 32 22.37 -7.75 5.82
N SER A 33 21.84 -8.22 4.70
CA SER A 33 22.44 -9.34 3.95
C SER A 33 23.83 -9.02 3.37
N GLY A 34 24.44 -7.91 3.81
CA GLY A 34 25.76 -7.45 3.39
C GLY A 34 25.75 -6.45 2.21
N ASN A 35 24.55 -6.09 1.74
CA ASN A 35 24.35 -5.10 0.67
C ASN A 35 23.67 -3.80 1.11
N GLY A 36 23.39 -3.62 2.40
CA GLY A 36 22.70 -2.45 2.96
C GLY A 36 21.20 -2.41 2.72
N MET A 37 20.62 -3.44 2.11
CA MET A 37 19.22 -3.49 1.73
C MET A 37 18.41 -4.32 2.72
N THR A 38 17.45 -3.68 3.39
CA THR A 38 16.50 -4.34 4.29
C THR A 38 15.07 -4.15 3.78
N MET A 39 14.12 -4.97 4.26
CA MET A 39 12.71 -4.77 3.95
C MET A 39 12.25 -3.36 4.32
N GLN A 40 12.65 -2.86 5.48
CA GLN A 40 12.29 -1.51 5.93
C GLN A 40 12.80 -0.42 5.00
N THR A 41 14.06 -0.52 4.54
CA THR A 41 14.63 0.46 3.60
C THR A 41 13.91 0.43 2.27
N VAL A 42 13.55 -0.74 1.75
CA VAL A 42 12.79 -0.89 0.50
C VAL A 42 11.38 -0.31 0.64
N VAL A 43 10.68 -0.60 1.74
CA VAL A 43 9.36 -0.02 2.04
C VAL A 43 9.44 1.52 2.12
N GLN A 44 10.48 2.07 2.74
CA GLN A 44 10.69 3.52 2.80
C GLN A 44 10.96 4.14 1.43
N GLU A 45 11.74 3.48 0.58
CA GLU A 45 12.00 3.94 -0.79
C GLU A 45 10.72 3.95 -1.62
N ILE A 46 9.91 2.90 -1.56
CA ILE A 46 8.61 2.83 -2.27
C ILE A 46 7.64 3.90 -1.73
N ASN A 47 7.61 4.15 -0.42
CA ASN A 47 6.82 5.23 0.15
C ASN A 47 7.27 6.60 -0.39
N THR A 48 8.58 6.81 -0.48
CA THR A 48 9.15 8.06 -1.02
C THR A 48 8.79 8.24 -2.49
N GLU A 49 8.84 7.17 -3.28
CA GLU A 49 8.43 7.19 -4.68
C GLU A 49 6.94 7.52 -4.82
N TYR A 50 6.09 6.90 -3.99
CA TYR A 50 4.65 7.18 -3.97
C TYR A 50 4.36 8.65 -3.63
N ASP A 51 5.00 9.19 -2.60
CA ASP A 51 4.84 10.58 -2.20
C ASP A 51 5.36 11.54 -3.28
N SER A 52 6.49 11.21 -3.91
CA SER A 52 7.04 11.98 -5.04
C SER A 52 6.07 12.04 -6.21
N ARG A 53 5.40 10.92 -6.53
CA ARG A 53 4.41 10.89 -7.60
C ARG A 53 3.18 11.74 -7.29
N LEU A 54 2.73 11.78 -6.03
CA LEU A 54 1.67 12.71 -5.62
C LEU A 54 2.09 14.16 -5.76
N ASP A 55 3.32 14.48 -5.38
CA ASP A 55 3.86 15.83 -5.47
C ASP A 55 4.11 16.27 -6.92
N GLU A 56 4.53 15.36 -7.80
CA GLU A 56 4.61 15.61 -9.25
C GLU A 56 3.23 16.02 -9.80
N ILE A 57 2.17 15.26 -9.51
CA ILE A 57 0.82 15.57 -9.95
C ILE A 57 0.37 16.95 -9.47
N LYS A 58 0.64 17.30 -8.21
CA LYS A 58 0.32 18.62 -7.66
C LYS A 58 1.09 19.75 -8.34
N ASN A 59 2.38 19.52 -8.64
CA ASN A 59 3.26 20.53 -9.23
C ASN A 59 3.02 20.73 -10.74
N GLU A 60 2.60 19.69 -11.45
CA GLU A 60 2.33 19.73 -12.88
C GLU A 60 0.97 20.38 -13.24
N ASN A 61 0.09 20.54 -12.25
CA ASN A 61 -1.23 21.09 -12.43
C ASN A 61 -1.38 22.44 -11.72
N ALA A 62 -1.90 23.43 -12.43
CA ALA A 62 -2.31 24.67 -11.79
C ALA A 62 -3.72 24.51 -11.18
N TYR A 63 -3.86 24.78 -9.88
CA TYR A 63 -5.14 24.65 -9.18
C TYR A 63 -5.26 25.70 -8.06
N ASP A 64 -6.51 26.05 -7.73
CA ASP A 64 -6.85 26.88 -6.57
C ASP A 64 -7.26 26.03 -5.37
N VAL A 65 -7.85 24.84 -5.63
CA VAL A 65 -8.35 23.91 -4.61
C VAL A 65 -7.89 22.50 -4.93
N LEU A 66 -7.34 21.82 -3.89
CA LEU A 66 -6.96 20.41 -3.96
C LEU A 66 -7.98 19.57 -3.18
N GLU A 67 -8.53 18.56 -3.83
CA GLU A 67 -9.35 17.53 -3.20
C GLU A 67 -8.72 16.17 -3.41
N MET A 68 -8.49 15.45 -2.30
CA MET A 68 -7.94 14.10 -2.32
C MET A 68 -8.95 13.11 -1.77
N SER A 69 -9.06 11.94 -2.38
CA SER A 69 -9.98 10.87 -1.99
C SER A 69 -9.36 9.50 -2.15
N GLY A 70 -9.93 8.52 -1.41
CA GLY A 70 -9.45 7.13 -1.41
C GLY A 70 -8.25 6.90 -0.52
N SER A 71 -7.64 5.75 -0.66
CA SER A 71 -6.47 5.33 0.10
C SER A 71 -5.65 4.31 -0.68
N ARG A 72 -4.36 4.24 -0.37
CA ARG A 72 -3.49 3.17 -0.87
C ARG A 72 -3.70 1.88 -0.09
N ALA A 73 -3.25 0.76 -0.66
CA ALA A 73 -3.19 -0.53 0.01
C ALA A 73 -2.36 -0.42 1.30
N VAL A 74 -2.78 -1.14 2.33
CA VAL A 74 -2.01 -1.23 3.56
C VAL A 74 -0.81 -2.15 3.37
N TRP A 75 0.32 -1.78 3.94
CA TRP A 75 1.57 -2.55 3.78
C TRP A 75 1.46 -4.01 4.20
N LYS A 76 0.63 -4.32 5.20
CA LYS A 76 0.33 -5.69 5.60
C LYS A 76 -0.15 -6.54 4.42
N GLU A 77 -1.07 -6.03 3.61
CA GLU A 77 -1.59 -6.74 2.44
C GLU A 77 -0.53 -6.86 1.33
N VAL A 78 0.18 -5.77 1.04
CA VAL A 78 1.26 -5.76 0.04
C VAL A 78 2.33 -6.80 0.37
N LEU A 79 2.80 -6.81 1.62
CA LEU A 79 3.83 -7.75 2.07
C LEU A 79 3.33 -9.20 2.15
N ALA A 80 2.06 -9.41 2.49
CA ALA A 80 1.46 -10.74 2.49
C ALA A 80 1.40 -11.32 1.06
N VAL A 81 0.94 -10.55 0.08
CA VAL A 81 0.92 -10.94 -1.33
C VAL A 81 2.33 -11.20 -1.85
N TYR A 82 3.28 -10.31 -1.54
CA TYR A 82 4.69 -10.46 -1.88
C TYR A 82 5.25 -11.76 -1.29
N SER A 83 4.98 -12.05 -0.02
CA SER A 83 5.48 -13.23 0.66
C SER A 83 4.98 -14.52 -0.01
N VAL A 84 3.67 -14.61 -0.29
CA VAL A 84 3.10 -15.77 -0.98
C VAL A 84 3.73 -15.92 -2.37
N LYS A 85 3.77 -14.85 -3.16
CA LYS A 85 4.33 -14.90 -4.52
C LYS A 85 5.80 -15.31 -4.54
N THR A 86 6.59 -14.81 -3.61
CA THR A 86 8.04 -15.09 -3.54
C THR A 86 8.33 -16.53 -3.10
N THR A 87 7.60 -17.04 -2.11
CA THR A 87 7.88 -18.36 -1.52
C THR A 87 7.30 -19.51 -2.33
N THR A 88 6.25 -19.26 -3.09
CA THR A 88 5.55 -20.30 -3.85
C THR A 88 5.81 -20.23 -5.36
N ASP A 89 6.78 -19.43 -5.80
CA ASP A 89 7.22 -19.40 -7.19
C ASP A 89 7.73 -20.79 -7.57
N GLN A 90 7.06 -21.43 -8.54
CA GLN A 90 7.39 -22.81 -8.96
C GLN A 90 8.72 -22.90 -9.69
N ASP A 91 9.14 -21.83 -10.36
CA ASP A 91 10.35 -21.79 -11.18
C ASP A 91 11.57 -21.37 -10.35
N ASN A 92 11.38 -20.53 -9.34
CA ASN A 92 12.46 -20.01 -8.50
C ASN A 92 11.95 -19.62 -7.10
N PRO A 93 11.58 -20.61 -6.25
CA PRO A 93 11.14 -20.30 -4.90
C PRO A 93 12.27 -19.61 -4.12
N GLN A 94 12.01 -18.42 -3.63
CA GLN A 94 13.00 -17.62 -2.91
C GLN A 94 12.60 -17.41 -1.46
N GLU A 95 13.61 -17.29 -0.63
CA GLU A 95 13.45 -16.86 0.74
C GLU A 95 13.03 -15.39 0.81
N VAL A 96 12.05 -15.06 1.66
CA VAL A 96 11.53 -13.68 1.81
C VAL A 96 12.46 -12.80 2.64
N ALA A 97 13.27 -13.42 3.47
CA ALA A 97 14.02 -12.76 4.54
C ALA A 97 15.13 -11.83 4.05
N THR A 98 15.79 -12.17 2.95
CA THR A 98 16.88 -11.36 2.40
C THR A 98 16.37 -10.55 1.23
N MET A 99 16.71 -9.27 1.18
CA MET A 99 16.40 -8.39 0.06
C MET A 99 17.57 -8.32 -0.92
N ASP A 100 17.24 -8.36 -2.19
CA ASP A 100 18.14 -8.10 -3.33
C ASP A 100 17.39 -7.24 -4.36
N ASP A 101 18.07 -6.85 -5.43
CA ASP A 101 17.50 -5.99 -6.47
C ASP A 101 16.27 -6.61 -7.14
N ASN A 102 16.24 -7.94 -7.35
CA ASN A 102 15.11 -8.63 -7.98
C ASN A 102 13.89 -8.64 -7.04
N LYS A 103 14.11 -8.92 -5.78
CA LYS A 103 13.05 -8.92 -4.75
C LYS A 103 12.52 -7.51 -4.49
N LYS A 104 13.41 -6.50 -4.47
CA LYS A 104 13.02 -5.10 -4.42
C LYS A 104 12.13 -4.73 -5.60
N GLN A 105 12.54 -5.11 -6.82
CA GLN A 105 11.73 -4.85 -8.01
C GLN A 105 10.38 -5.53 -7.93
N LEU A 106 10.34 -6.82 -7.55
CA LEU A 106 9.10 -7.56 -7.37
C LEU A 106 8.16 -6.91 -6.35
N LEU A 107 8.68 -6.47 -5.20
CA LEU A 107 7.89 -5.78 -4.19
C LEU A 107 7.37 -4.43 -4.69
N THR A 108 8.19 -3.69 -5.43
CA THR A 108 7.81 -2.43 -6.07
C THR A 108 6.70 -2.66 -7.10
N ASP A 109 6.83 -3.68 -7.95
CA ASP A 109 5.82 -4.01 -8.95
C ASP A 109 4.48 -4.39 -8.29
N ILE A 110 4.50 -5.25 -7.26
CA ILE A 110 3.30 -5.61 -6.51
C ILE A 110 2.65 -4.37 -5.89
N PHE A 111 3.44 -3.49 -5.28
CA PHE A 111 2.91 -2.25 -4.70
C PHE A 111 2.18 -1.41 -5.76
N TRP A 112 2.77 -1.22 -6.95
CA TRP A 112 2.15 -0.42 -8.01
C TRP A 112 1.03 -1.17 -8.75
N GLU A 113 1.03 -2.48 -8.79
CA GLU A 113 -0.12 -3.25 -9.28
C GLU A 113 -1.33 -3.18 -8.31
N MET A 114 -1.06 -3.05 -7.03
CA MET A 114 -2.10 -2.86 -6.01
C MET A 114 -2.61 -1.44 -5.94
N ASN A 115 -1.83 -0.43 -6.29
CA ASN A 115 -2.17 0.97 -6.09
C ASN A 115 -2.24 1.74 -7.40
N GLU A 116 -3.27 2.57 -7.53
CA GLU A 116 -3.46 3.46 -8.66
C GLU A 116 -3.69 4.89 -8.16
N ILE A 117 -2.97 5.85 -8.74
CA ILE A 117 -3.19 7.28 -8.53
C ILE A 117 -3.72 7.86 -9.82
N SER A 118 -4.90 8.45 -9.77
CA SER A 118 -5.50 9.17 -10.87
C SER A 118 -5.75 10.62 -10.50
N SER A 119 -5.71 11.51 -11.48
CA SER A 119 -5.99 12.92 -11.25
C SER A 119 -6.83 13.51 -12.40
N ARG A 120 -7.61 14.52 -12.07
CA ARG A 120 -8.33 15.35 -13.02
C ARG A 120 -8.43 16.77 -12.52
N THR A 121 -8.50 17.73 -13.45
CA THR A 121 -8.80 19.13 -13.15
C THR A 121 -10.19 19.48 -13.61
N GLU A 122 -10.87 20.38 -12.88
CA GLU A 122 -12.20 20.88 -13.21
C GLU A 122 -12.30 22.36 -12.82
N SER A 123 -12.76 23.20 -13.73
CA SER A 123 -13.02 24.61 -13.41
C SER A 123 -14.49 24.80 -13.02
N LYS A 124 -14.72 25.34 -11.84
CA LYS A 124 -16.06 25.65 -11.31
C LYS A 124 -16.22 27.14 -11.16
N THR A 125 -17.38 27.68 -11.61
CA THR A 125 -17.74 29.08 -11.39
C THR A 125 -18.67 29.15 -10.18
N GLU A 126 -18.23 29.85 -9.15
CA GLU A 126 -18.96 30.05 -7.89
C GLU A 126 -19.44 31.50 -7.81
N THR A 127 -20.65 31.68 -7.29
CA THR A 127 -21.16 33.02 -6.97
C THR A 127 -20.77 33.37 -5.54
N VAL A 128 -20.00 34.43 -5.37
CA VAL A 128 -19.60 34.95 -4.06
C VAL A 128 -20.44 36.19 -3.78
N ILE A 129 -21.18 36.15 -2.67
CA ILE A 129 -21.94 37.31 -2.19
C ILE A 129 -21.05 38.04 -1.18
N THR A 130 -20.70 39.28 -1.48
CA THR A 130 -19.95 40.14 -0.59
C THR A 130 -20.89 41.20 -0.02
N GLU A 131 -20.94 41.32 1.29
CA GLU A 131 -21.69 42.36 2.01
C GLU A 131 -20.75 43.53 2.34
N THR A 132 -21.13 44.69 1.87
CA THR A 132 -20.39 45.95 2.15
C THR A 132 -21.33 46.99 2.76
N ASP A 133 -20.87 47.71 3.78
CA ASP A 133 -21.60 48.89 4.32
C ASP A 133 -21.42 50.07 3.32
N ASP A 134 -22.51 50.72 2.94
CA ASP A 134 -22.50 51.89 2.05
C ASP A 134 -22.03 53.17 2.75
N GLY A 135 -21.60 53.12 3.98
CA GLY A 135 -21.20 54.29 4.82
C GLY A 135 -22.39 55.04 5.41
N HIS A 136 -23.62 54.60 5.19
CA HIS A 136 -24.85 55.18 5.73
C HIS A 136 -25.59 54.17 6.63
N GLY A 137 -24.93 53.03 6.96
CA GLY A 137 -25.49 51.97 7.78
C GLY A 137 -26.37 50.94 7.05
N ASN A 138 -26.40 51.00 5.69
CA ASN A 138 -27.08 49.99 4.91
C ASN A 138 -26.08 48.95 4.39
N ILE A 139 -26.46 47.68 4.45
CA ILE A 139 -25.66 46.58 3.89
C ILE A 139 -26.08 46.39 2.44
N VAL A 140 -25.11 46.56 1.54
CA VAL A 140 -25.28 46.29 0.10
C VAL A 140 -24.64 44.94 -0.19
N GLN A 141 -25.43 44.03 -0.74
CA GLN A 141 -24.96 42.73 -1.23
C GLN A 141 -24.55 42.88 -2.71
N THR A 142 -23.30 42.52 -2.98
CA THR A 142 -22.76 42.47 -4.34
C THR A 142 -22.49 41.02 -4.71
N GLU A 143 -23.12 40.53 -5.78
CA GLU A 143 -22.82 39.21 -6.33
C GLU A 143 -21.68 39.31 -7.32
N THR A 144 -20.62 38.55 -7.07
CA THR A 144 -19.49 38.40 -8.00
C THR A 144 -19.32 36.92 -8.34
N THR A 145 -18.96 36.64 -9.60
CA THR A 145 -18.60 35.26 -9.97
C THR A 145 -17.11 35.10 -9.97
N GLN A 146 -16.66 34.02 -9.32
CA GLN A 146 -15.24 33.62 -9.30
C GLN A 146 -15.11 32.24 -9.88
N THR A 147 -14.20 32.06 -10.85
CA THR A 147 -13.86 30.74 -11.38
C THR A 147 -12.66 30.22 -10.62
N ARG A 148 -12.78 28.99 -10.09
CA ARG A 148 -11.70 28.28 -9.40
C ARG A 148 -11.42 26.98 -10.10
N THR A 149 -10.15 26.64 -10.20
CA THR A 149 -9.70 25.35 -10.72
C THR A 149 -9.47 24.38 -9.57
N TYR A 150 -10.16 23.26 -9.64
CA TYR A 150 -10.06 22.16 -8.69
C TYR A 150 -9.16 21.08 -9.27
N LEU A 151 -8.20 20.60 -8.48
CA LEU A 151 -7.44 19.38 -8.75
C LEU A 151 -7.99 18.28 -7.85
N TYR A 152 -8.53 17.24 -8.48
CA TYR A 152 -8.97 16.01 -7.79
C TYR A 152 -7.91 14.95 -7.97
N ILE A 153 -7.43 14.41 -6.85
CA ILE A 153 -6.55 13.23 -6.83
C ILE A 153 -7.31 12.10 -6.16
N THR A 154 -7.44 11.00 -6.87
CA THR A 154 -8.08 9.78 -6.35
C THR A 154 -7.05 8.68 -6.28
N VAL A 155 -6.91 8.09 -5.09
CA VAL A 155 -6.10 6.91 -4.85
C VAL A 155 -7.03 5.73 -4.69
N SER A 156 -6.86 4.71 -5.51
CA SER A 156 -7.56 3.44 -5.40
C SER A 156 -6.56 2.31 -5.19
N HIS A 157 -7.02 1.21 -4.60
CA HIS A 157 -6.19 0.04 -4.43
C HIS A 157 -6.99 -1.25 -4.57
N LYS A 158 -6.27 -2.31 -4.94
CA LYS A 158 -6.75 -3.69 -4.91
C LYS A 158 -6.45 -4.29 -3.54
N THR A 159 -7.36 -5.12 -3.06
CA THR A 159 -7.17 -5.93 -1.86
C THR A 159 -6.23 -7.10 -2.14
N ALA A 160 -5.71 -7.73 -1.09
CA ALA A 160 -4.91 -8.95 -1.22
C ALA A 160 -5.67 -10.09 -1.92
N GLU A 161 -7.00 -10.17 -1.74
CA GLU A 161 -7.84 -11.17 -2.40
C GLU A 161 -7.96 -10.91 -3.91
N GLU A 162 -8.15 -9.66 -4.32
CA GLU A 162 -8.15 -9.27 -5.74
C GLU A 162 -6.80 -9.54 -6.40
N MET A 163 -5.70 -9.39 -5.66
CA MET A 163 -4.37 -9.76 -6.15
C MET A 163 -4.19 -11.28 -6.25
N ALA A 164 -4.74 -12.04 -5.30
CA ALA A 164 -4.76 -13.50 -5.38
C ALA A 164 -5.51 -13.99 -6.63
N ASP A 165 -6.63 -13.36 -6.97
CA ASP A 165 -7.37 -13.62 -8.21
C ASP A 165 -6.53 -13.26 -9.44
N GLN A 166 -5.92 -12.08 -9.46
CA GLN A 166 -5.10 -11.60 -10.56
C GLN A 166 -3.89 -12.51 -10.84
N TYR A 167 -3.24 -13.01 -9.79
CA TYR A 167 -2.09 -13.90 -9.90
C TYR A 167 -2.47 -15.37 -10.06
N GLY A 168 -3.76 -15.70 -9.96
CA GLY A 168 -4.24 -17.07 -10.06
C GLY A 168 -3.75 -17.96 -8.93
N PHE A 169 -3.70 -17.43 -7.72
CA PHE A 169 -3.30 -18.18 -6.53
C PHE A 169 -4.19 -19.42 -6.35
N ASP A 170 -3.57 -20.57 -6.13
CA ASP A 170 -4.27 -21.80 -5.81
C ASP A 170 -4.76 -21.82 -4.34
N ASP A 171 -5.44 -22.90 -3.95
CA ASP A 171 -6.04 -23.02 -2.61
C ASP A 171 -4.99 -22.96 -1.49
N GLU A 172 -3.79 -23.53 -1.72
CA GLU A 172 -2.71 -23.52 -0.73
C GLU A 172 -2.12 -22.11 -0.58
N GLN A 173 -1.92 -21.41 -1.68
CA GLN A 173 -1.45 -20.01 -1.70
C GLN A 173 -2.47 -19.07 -1.04
N ARG A 174 -3.76 -19.26 -1.29
CA ARG A 174 -4.84 -18.48 -0.65
C ARG A 174 -4.93 -18.76 0.84
N GLN A 175 -4.76 -20.02 1.26
CA GLN A 175 -4.69 -20.34 2.68
C GLN A 175 -3.50 -19.66 3.34
N MET A 176 -2.31 -19.69 2.75
CA MET A 176 -1.12 -18.98 3.24
C MET A 176 -1.38 -17.48 3.35
N LEU A 177 -2.00 -16.87 2.34
CA LEU A 177 -2.35 -15.46 2.36
C LEU A 177 -3.30 -15.12 3.52
N SER A 178 -4.34 -15.93 3.72
CA SER A 178 -5.29 -15.77 4.83
C SER A 178 -4.62 -15.86 6.20
N GLU A 179 -3.72 -16.82 6.39
CA GLU A 179 -2.96 -16.96 7.64
C GLU A 179 -2.03 -15.76 7.89
N LEU A 180 -1.32 -15.28 6.86
CA LEU A 180 -0.48 -14.08 6.97
C LEU A 180 -1.29 -12.84 7.34
N LEU A 181 -2.54 -12.75 6.88
CA LEU A 181 -3.44 -11.64 7.13
C LEU A 181 -4.26 -11.78 8.42
N ALA A 182 -4.18 -12.90 9.13
CA ALA A 182 -4.92 -13.12 10.36
C ALA A 182 -4.59 -12.05 11.42
N ASP A 183 -5.59 -11.70 12.24
CA ASP A 183 -5.45 -10.63 13.24
C ASP A 183 -4.39 -10.91 14.30
N GLU A 184 -4.16 -12.17 14.62
CA GLU A 184 -3.11 -12.61 15.53
C GLU A 184 -1.70 -12.20 15.08
N ASN A 185 -1.50 -11.97 13.77
CA ASN A 185 -0.24 -11.54 13.18
C ASN A 185 -0.07 -10.01 13.10
N ASN A 186 -1.05 -9.22 13.54
CA ASN A 186 -0.98 -7.75 13.46
C ASN A 186 0.21 -7.16 14.23
N SER A 187 0.56 -7.73 15.38
CA SER A 187 1.71 -7.28 16.17
C SER A 187 3.03 -7.52 15.44
N LEU A 188 3.15 -8.64 14.72
CA LEU A 188 4.32 -8.98 13.92
C LEU A 188 4.49 -8.01 12.74
N TRP A 189 3.39 -7.70 12.03
CA TRP A 189 3.42 -6.72 10.95
C TRP A 189 3.80 -5.32 11.44
N SER A 190 3.31 -4.92 12.62
CA SER A 190 3.68 -3.63 13.23
C SER A 190 5.18 -3.57 13.53
N GLN A 191 5.77 -4.66 13.99
CA GLN A 191 7.21 -4.73 14.22
C GLN A 191 8.00 -4.66 12.91
N VAL A 192 7.60 -5.41 11.86
CA VAL A 192 8.24 -5.39 10.54
C VAL A 192 8.26 -3.98 9.95
N LEU A 193 7.13 -3.28 10.05
CA LEU A 193 6.95 -1.99 9.37
C LEU A 193 7.50 -0.81 10.17
N TYR A 194 7.44 -0.87 11.49
CA TYR A 194 7.69 0.30 12.34
C TYR A 194 8.77 0.09 13.42
N GLY A 195 9.30 -1.13 13.56
CA GLY A 195 10.30 -1.46 14.58
C GLY A 195 9.78 -1.33 16.02
N ILE A 196 8.46 -1.32 16.21
CA ILE A 196 7.83 -1.13 17.52
C ILE A 196 7.57 -2.51 18.13
N SER A 197 8.32 -2.87 19.19
CA SER A 197 7.96 -4.02 20.03
C SER A 197 6.67 -3.69 20.78
N VAL A 198 5.58 -4.36 20.44
CA VAL A 198 4.37 -4.33 21.24
C VAL A 198 4.60 -5.32 22.39
N GLY A 199 4.91 -4.78 23.59
CA GLY A 199 5.07 -5.54 24.81
C GLY A 199 3.75 -6.13 25.31
#